data_e4a25d7cd9cadbbd2fb0b48fef67e732
#
_entry.id   e4a25d7cd9cadbbd2fb0b48fef67e732
#
_cell.length_a   1.000
_cell.length_b   1.000
_cell.length_c   1.000
_cell.angle_alpha   90.00
_cell.angle_beta   90.00
_cell.angle_gamma   90.00
#
_symmetry.space_group_name_H-M   'P 1'
#
loop_
_entity.id
_entity.type
_entity.pdbx_description
1 polymer ?
#
loop_
_entity_poly.entity_id
_entity_poly.type
_entity_poly.pdbx_seq_one_letter_code
_entity_poly.pdbx_strand_id
1 'polypeptide(L)'
;MKLKSLALTALFASAAFVGQSVCAQTLARTSALVTQADGAGGFNAHFGDTFAAATSGNTFSDVFTFNVGNSFDSAASLTSSYLNTSLTKDLLITGFSLYKYDPASMNILGNAIAGVNNTLPGTHPTDSWSLSAFGLTGGSYALKVDGRVVGSGGGAFGGDLAIAPVPEPETYGMLLAGLGVVGFLARRRKTA
;
A
#
# COMPACT_ATOMS: atom_id res chain seq x y z
N MET A 1 65.16 12.32 -57.51
CA MET A 1 64.61 12.22 -56.16
C MET A 1 63.12 12.50 -56.23
N LYS A 2 62.28 11.50 -56.00
CA LYS A 2 60.79 11.64 -56.07
C LYS A 2 60.27 11.73 -54.69
N LEU A 3 59.68 12.87 -54.34
CA LEU A 3 58.92 13.03 -53.08
C LEU A 3 57.58 12.30 -53.21
N LYS A 4 57.31 11.37 -52.30
CA LYS A 4 56.01 10.72 -52.14
C LYS A 4 55.19 11.53 -51.18
N SER A 5 54.11 12.09 -51.70
CA SER A 5 53.03 12.77 -50.89
C SER A 5 52.28 11.74 -50.07
N LEU A 6 52.28 11.90 -48.73
CA LEU A 6 51.45 11.12 -47.83
C LEU A 6 50.14 11.89 -47.64
N ALA A 7 49.04 11.36 -48.20
CA ALA A 7 47.72 11.86 -47.94
C ALA A 7 47.20 11.28 -46.57
N LEU A 8 47.06 12.15 -45.58
CA LEU A 8 46.48 11.81 -44.28
C LEU A 8 44.96 11.92 -44.37
N THR A 9 44.27 10.76 -44.47
CA THR A 9 42.81 10.69 -44.47
C THR A 9 42.35 10.74 -43.04
N ALA A 10 41.78 11.87 -42.59
CA ALA A 10 41.13 12.02 -41.30
C ALA A 10 39.74 11.36 -41.37
N LEU A 11 39.56 10.21 -40.68
CA LEU A 11 38.31 9.52 -40.53
C LEU A 11 37.53 10.20 -39.40
N PHE A 12 36.54 11.04 -39.72
CA PHE A 12 35.59 11.55 -38.74
C PHE A 12 34.62 10.43 -38.34
N ALA A 13 34.85 9.82 -37.20
CA ALA A 13 33.86 8.96 -36.56
C ALA A 13 32.75 9.85 -35.97
N SER A 14 31.65 10.03 -36.70
CA SER A 14 30.42 10.59 -36.14
C SER A 14 29.82 9.61 -35.15
N ALA A 15 30.02 9.84 -33.84
CA ALA A 15 29.29 9.16 -32.79
C ALA A 15 27.81 9.58 -32.89
N ALA A 16 26.99 8.72 -33.47
CA ALA A 16 25.56 8.85 -33.39
C ALA A 16 25.16 8.69 -31.92
N PHE A 17 24.85 9.78 -31.25
CA PHE A 17 24.11 9.74 -29.98
C PHE A 17 22.71 9.17 -30.27
N VAL A 18 22.56 7.87 -30.12
CA VAL A 18 21.26 7.25 -30.04
C VAL A 18 20.67 7.75 -28.70
N GLY A 19 19.80 8.75 -28.78
CA GLY A 19 19.01 9.17 -27.63
C GLY A 19 18.23 7.97 -27.14
N GLN A 20 18.67 7.38 -26.02
CA GLN A 20 17.89 6.37 -25.33
C GLN A 20 16.64 7.07 -24.80
N SER A 21 15.50 6.77 -25.40
CA SER A 21 14.21 7.10 -24.83
C SER A 21 14.18 6.41 -23.46
N VAL A 22 14.27 7.19 -22.39
CA VAL A 22 14.06 6.69 -21.04
C VAL A 22 12.57 6.34 -20.95
N CYS A 23 12.23 5.09 -21.27
CA CYS A 23 10.89 4.58 -20.99
C CYS A 23 10.70 4.62 -19.47
N ALA A 24 9.61 5.25 -19.04
CA ALA A 24 9.21 5.21 -17.63
C ALA A 24 9.11 3.74 -17.19
N GLN A 25 9.92 3.35 -16.22
CA GLN A 25 9.94 2.00 -15.68
C GLN A 25 8.91 1.89 -14.56
N THR A 26 8.28 0.73 -14.43
CA THR A 26 7.46 0.43 -13.26
C THR A 26 8.35 -0.20 -12.18
N LEU A 27 8.43 0.46 -11.04
CA LEU A 27 9.08 -0.06 -9.85
C LEU A 27 8.05 -0.89 -9.11
N ALA A 28 8.31 -2.19 -8.95
CA ALA A 28 7.41 -3.09 -8.24
C ALA A 28 8.12 -3.69 -7.02
N ARG A 29 7.48 -3.62 -5.87
CA ARG A 29 7.97 -4.18 -4.63
C ARG A 29 6.87 -4.98 -3.94
N THR A 30 7.24 -6.10 -3.35
CA THR A 30 6.36 -6.87 -2.45
C THR A 30 7.08 -7.08 -1.13
N SER A 31 6.44 -6.74 -0.02
CA SER A 31 6.97 -6.92 1.33
C SER A 31 5.88 -7.39 2.28
N ALA A 32 6.26 -8.26 3.23
CA ALA A 32 5.38 -8.62 4.33
C ALA A 32 5.36 -7.50 5.37
N LEU A 33 4.17 -7.20 5.90
CA LEU A 33 4.02 -6.24 6.99
C LEU A 33 4.54 -6.82 8.31
N VAL A 34 5.24 -5.97 9.06
CA VAL A 34 5.56 -6.25 10.45
C VAL A 34 4.35 -5.84 11.29
N THR A 35 3.66 -6.82 11.85
CA THR A 35 2.43 -6.61 12.63
C THR A 35 2.76 -6.48 14.11
N GLN A 36 2.05 -5.58 14.79
CA GLN A 36 2.12 -5.40 16.24
C GLN A 36 0.74 -5.65 16.84
N ALA A 37 0.61 -6.67 17.70
CA ALA A 37 -0.64 -7.00 18.36
C ALA A 37 -1.15 -5.81 19.18
N ASP A 38 -2.46 -5.56 19.12
CA ASP A 38 -3.15 -4.48 19.84
C ASP A 38 -3.64 -4.88 21.24
N GLY A 39 -3.49 -6.17 21.60
CA GLY A 39 -3.98 -6.74 22.86
C GLY A 39 -5.47 -7.07 22.86
N ALA A 40 -6.24 -6.72 21.84
CA ALA A 40 -7.65 -7.01 21.68
C ALA A 40 -7.95 -8.13 20.65
N GLY A 41 -6.90 -8.80 20.20
CA GLY A 41 -6.99 -9.87 19.19
C GLY A 41 -6.80 -9.41 17.77
N GLY A 42 -6.61 -8.12 17.54
CA GLY A 42 -6.22 -7.50 16.30
C GLY A 42 -4.75 -7.13 16.28
N PHE A 43 -4.36 -6.32 15.30
CA PHE A 43 -3.02 -5.79 15.19
C PHE A 43 -2.99 -4.47 14.41
N ASN A 44 -1.90 -3.74 14.61
CA ASN A 44 -1.53 -2.58 13.80
C ASN A 44 -0.26 -2.89 13.01
N ALA A 45 -0.12 -2.26 11.86
CA ALA A 45 1.09 -2.34 11.04
C ALA A 45 1.34 -1.01 10.34
N HIS A 46 2.61 -0.66 10.21
CA HIS A 46 3.04 0.47 9.39
C HIS A 46 3.57 -0.03 8.05
N PHE A 47 3.29 0.72 6.97
CA PHE A 47 3.79 0.42 5.62
C PHE A 47 4.24 1.70 4.93
N GLY A 48 5.11 1.55 3.94
CA GLY A 48 5.58 2.68 3.15
C GLY A 48 6.79 2.34 2.30
N ASP A 49 7.14 3.26 1.40
CA ASP A 49 8.37 3.18 0.62
C ASP A 49 8.95 4.57 0.33
N THR A 50 10.22 4.58 -0.06
CA THR A 50 10.99 5.78 -0.39
C THR A 50 11.66 5.61 -1.73
N PHE A 51 11.51 6.61 -2.59
CA PHE A 51 12.02 6.63 -3.96
C PHE A 51 13.13 7.66 -4.08
N ALA A 52 14.25 7.26 -4.67
CA ALA A 52 15.39 8.14 -4.91
C ALA A 52 15.13 9.09 -6.08
N ALA A 53 15.90 10.19 -6.17
CA ALA A 53 15.84 11.15 -7.27
C ALA A 53 15.99 10.50 -8.66
N ALA A 54 16.83 9.46 -8.78
CA ALA A 54 17.04 8.73 -10.03
C ALA A 54 15.78 8.02 -10.56
N THR A 55 14.72 7.86 -9.74
CA THR A 55 13.47 7.22 -10.12
C THR A 55 12.40 8.22 -10.59
N SER A 56 12.71 9.51 -10.66
CA SER A 56 11.79 10.53 -11.15
C SER A 56 11.25 10.19 -12.54
N GLY A 57 9.93 10.33 -12.70
CA GLY A 57 9.23 9.95 -13.93
C GLY A 57 8.74 8.51 -13.99
N ASN A 58 9.24 7.61 -13.13
CA ASN A 58 8.81 6.22 -13.07
C ASN A 58 7.45 6.06 -12.37
N THR A 59 6.72 5.03 -12.75
CA THR A 59 5.57 4.54 -11.98
C THR A 59 6.04 3.55 -10.92
N PHE A 60 5.23 3.33 -9.89
CA PHE A 60 5.48 2.30 -8.89
C PHE A 60 4.21 1.54 -8.56
N SER A 61 4.39 0.31 -8.05
CA SER A 61 3.32 -0.58 -7.62
C SER A 61 3.84 -1.42 -6.46
N ASP A 62 3.53 -0.98 -5.24
CA ASP A 62 3.99 -1.62 -4.02
C ASP A 62 2.89 -2.45 -3.39
N VAL A 63 3.25 -3.65 -2.97
CA VAL A 63 2.35 -4.65 -2.39
C VAL A 63 2.83 -5.00 -0.99
N PHE A 64 1.96 -4.79 0.00
CA PHE A 64 2.23 -5.07 1.41
C PHE A 64 1.33 -6.21 1.87
N THR A 65 1.92 -7.37 2.18
CA THR A 65 1.18 -8.59 2.50
C THR A 65 1.05 -8.80 4.00
N PHE A 66 -0.09 -9.34 4.45
CA PHE A 66 -0.35 -9.71 5.82
C PHE A 66 -1.32 -10.89 5.90
N ASN A 67 -1.39 -11.52 7.07
CA ASN A 67 -2.29 -12.64 7.32
C ASN A 67 -3.14 -12.38 8.55
N VAL A 68 -4.41 -12.77 8.50
CA VAL A 68 -5.37 -12.68 9.59
C VAL A 68 -6.02 -14.04 9.83
N GLY A 69 -6.04 -14.49 11.08
CA GLY A 69 -6.55 -15.82 11.43
C GLY A 69 -8.07 -15.96 11.35
N ASN A 70 -8.80 -14.95 11.79
CA ASN A 70 -10.26 -14.96 11.95
C ASN A 70 -10.93 -13.89 11.09
N SER A 71 -12.27 -13.82 11.11
CA SER A 71 -13.02 -12.72 10.50
C SER A 71 -12.64 -11.39 11.14
N PHE A 72 -12.50 -10.35 10.32
CA PHE A 72 -11.96 -9.07 10.76
C PHE A 72 -12.54 -7.89 9.97
N ASP A 73 -12.40 -6.73 10.56
CA ASP A 73 -12.56 -5.42 9.93
C ASP A 73 -11.18 -4.80 9.74
N SER A 74 -10.99 -4.05 8.69
CA SER A 74 -9.74 -3.35 8.42
C SER A 74 -9.98 -1.87 8.16
N ALA A 75 -9.07 -1.04 8.69
CA ALA A 75 -8.95 0.36 8.35
C ALA A 75 -7.50 0.69 8.03
N ALA A 76 -7.27 1.38 6.93
CA ALA A 76 -5.94 1.82 6.56
C ALA A 76 -5.96 3.28 6.10
N SER A 77 -4.88 3.99 6.39
CA SER A 77 -4.61 5.34 5.92
C SER A 77 -3.28 5.39 5.19
N LEU A 78 -3.18 6.26 4.22
CA LEU A 78 -1.99 6.46 3.41
C LEU A 78 -1.79 7.94 3.15
N THR A 79 -0.57 8.42 3.31
CA THR A 79 -0.19 9.81 3.00
C THR A 79 1.15 9.81 2.27
N SER A 80 1.26 10.60 1.19
CA SER A 80 2.55 10.88 0.56
C SER A 80 3.27 12.01 1.30
N SER A 81 4.60 11.95 1.33
CA SER A 81 5.44 13.04 1.83
C SER A 81 6.01 13.83 0.67
N TYR A 82 6.32 15.10 0.91
CA TYR A 82 7.09 15.94 0.02
C TYR A 82 8.46 16.22 0.64
N LEU A 83 9.47 16.20 -0.20
CA LEU A 83 10.83 16.57 0.19
C LEU A 83 11.03 18.02 -0.20
N ASN A 84 11.14 18.89 0.79
CA ASN A 84 11.52 20.27 0.59
C ASN A 84 10.41 21.31 0.47
N THR A 85 10.80 22.58 0.58
CA THR A 85 10.00 23.81 0.62
C THR A 85 9.20 24.13 -0.63
N SER A 86 9.25 23.28 -1.67
CA SER A 86 8.42 23.48 -2.87
C SER A 86 7.02 22.93 -2.63
N LEU A 87 6.00 23.72 -2.96
CA LEU A 87 4.58 23.32 -2.90
C LEU A 87 4.20 22.32 -4.01
N THR A 88 5.18 21.64 -4.62
CA THR A 88 4.98 20.65 -5.67
C THR A 88 4.99 19.26 -5.08
N LYS A 89 4.12 18.38 -5.60
CA LYS A 89 4.09 16.97 -5.22
C LYS A 89 5.39 16.26 -5.63
N ASP A 90 5.91 15.45 -4.75
CA ASP A 90 7.01 14.53 -5.07
C ASP A 90 6.49 13.15 -5.52
N LEU A 91 5.35 12.73 -4.98
CA LEU A 91 4.62 11.53 -5.39
C LEU A 91 3.20 11.87 -5.80
N LEU A 92 2.72 11.19 -6.82
CA LEU A 92 1.31 11.14 -7.19
C LEU A 92 0.80 9.71 -6.93
N ILE A 93 -0.01 9.54 -5.89
CA ILE A 93 -0.68 8.28 -5.62
C ILE A 93 -1.91 8.17 -6.51
N THR A 94 -1.97 7.13 -7.32
CA THR A 94 -3.04 6.88 -8.29
C THR A 94 -4.00 5.78 -7.87
N GLY A 95 -3.61 4.96 -6.89
CA GLY A 95 -4.44 3.87 -6.37
C GLY A 95 -4.01 3.40 -5.00
N PHE A 96 -5.00 3.06 -4.17
CA PHE A 96 -4.84 2.39 -2.89
C PHE A 96 -5.94 1.35 -2.74
N SER A 97 -5.59 0.09 -2.55
CA SER A 97 -6.56 -1.00 -2.60
C SER A 97 -6.16 -2.17 -1.72
N LEU A 98 -7.16 -2.90 -1.21
CA LEU A 98 -7.01 -4.15 -0.48
C LEU A 98 -7.49 -5.31 -1.35
N TYR A 99 -6.74 -6.41 -1.37
CA TYR A 99 -7.05 -7.62 -2.12
C TYR A 99 -6.85 -8.86 -1.24
N LYS A 100 -7.51 -9.95 -1.61
CA LYS A 100 -7.04 -11.28 -1.20
C LYS A 100 -5.70 -11.59 -1.86
N TYR A 101 -4.86 -12.32 -1.17
CA TYR A 101 -3.52 -12.66 -1.63
C TYR A 101 -3.27 -14.16 -1.49
N ASP A 102 -2.65 -14.76 -2.49
CA ASP A 102 -2.17 -16.14 -2.43
C ASP A 102 -0.65 -16.14 -2.21
N PRO A 103 -0.17 -16.51 -1.02
CA PRO A 103 1.26 -16.54 -0.73
C PRO A 103 2.01 -17.65 -1.48
N ALA A 104 1.33 -18.71 -1.93
CA ALA A 104 1.95 -19.79 -2.66
C ALA A 104 2.30 -19.41 -4.11
N SER A 105 1.40 -18.70 -4.77
CA SER A 105 1.63 -18.18 -6.14
C SER A 105 2.15 -16.74 -6.15
N MET A 106 2.21 -16.07 -4.99
CA MET A 106 2.55 -14.65 -4.83
C MET A 106 1.66 -13.73 -5.68
N ASN A 107 0.40 -14.09 -5.86
CA ASN A 107 -0.54 -13.36 -6.69
C ASN A 107 -1.66 -12.71 -5.88
N ILE A 108 -2.11 -11.55 -6.36
CA ILE A 108 -3.33 -10.91 -5.92
C ILE A 108 -4.52 -11.66 -6.51
N LEU A 109 -5.52 -11.95 -5.67
CA LEU A 109 -6.73 -12.69 -6.04
C LEU A 109 -7.97 -11.80 -5.94
N GLY A 110 -8.91 -12.05 -6.85
CA GLY A 110 -10.25 -11.46 -6.79
C GLY A 110 -10.33 -9.97 -7.08
N ASN A 111 -11.43 -9.36 -6.62
CA ASN A 111 -11.71 -7.95 -6.85
C ASN A 111 -11.07 -7.08 -5.78
N ALA A 112 -10.66 -5.86 -6.18
CA ALA A 112 -10.16 -4.84 -5.29
C ALA A 112 -11.26 -4.32 -4.35
N ILE A 113 -10.92 -4.11 -3.09
CA ILE A 113 -11.62 -3.16 -2.23
C ILE A 113 -10.85 -1.86 -2.36
N ALA A 114 -11.40 -0.91 -3.10
CA ALA A 114 -10.72 0.34 -3.39
C ALA A 114 -10.77 1.30 -2.20
N GLY A 115 -9.67 1.99 -1.96
CA GLY A 115 -9.60 3.12 -1.05
C GLY A 115 -10.24 4.37 -1.65
N VAL A 116 -10.44 5.35 -0.80
CA VAL A 116 -10.99 6.66 -1.13
C VAL A 116 -9.86 7.68 -1.15
N ASN A 117 -9.78 8.42 -2.24
CA ASN A 117 -8.87 9.55 -2.34
C ASN A 117 -9.44 10.76 -1.58
N ASN A 118 -8.78 11.15 -0.51
CA ASN A 118 -9.14 12.28 0.33
C ASN A 118 -8.26 13.52 0.05
N THR A 119 -7.43 13.47 -0.98
CA THR A 119 -6.58 14.59 -1.37
C THR A 119 -7.44 15.81 -1.66
N LEU A 120 -7.18 16.91 -0.98
CA LEU A 120 -7.90 18.15 -1.22
C LEU A 120 -7.65 18.66 -2.64
N PRO A 121 -8.68 19.24 -3.30
CA PRO A 121 -8.49 19.85 -4.62
C PRO A 121 -7.55 21.04 -4.55
N GLY A 122 -6.78 21.25 -5.62
CA GLY A 122 -5.81 22.34 -5.73
C GLY A 122 -4.36 21.87 -5.66
N THR A 123 -3.45 22.82 -5.41
CA THR A 123 -1.99 22.54 -5.34
C THR A 123 -1.62 22.06 -3.94
N HIS A 124 -1.89 20.80 -3.65
CA HIS A 124 -1.45 20.18 -2.40
C HIS A 124 -0.21 19.33 -2.65
N PRO A 125 0.85 19.48 -1.83
CA PRO A 125 2.09 18.72 -2.00
C PRO A 125 1.95 17.25 -1.61
N THR A 126 0.90 16.89 -0.85
CA THR A 126 0.68 15.54 -0.34
C THR A 126 -0.61 14.93 -0.86
N ASP A 127 -0.60 13.64 -1.14
CA ASP A 127 -1.81 12.86 -1.36
C ASP A 127 -2.24 12.21 -0.05
N SER A 128 -3.55 12.09 0.16
CA SER A 128 -4.15 11.44 1.32
C SER A 128 -5.22 10.46 0.88
N TRP A 129 -5.14 9.23 1.37
CA TRP A 129 -6.07 8.16 1.06
C TRP A 129 -6.50 7.43 2.31
N SER A 130 -7.70 6.90 2.30
CA SER A 130 -8.22 5.99 3.33
C SER A 130 -8.87 4.77 2.70
N LEU A 131 -8.86 3.66 3.44
CA LEU A 131 -9.52 2.43 3.06
C LEU A 131 -10.19 1.84 4.31
N SER A 132 -11.43 1.38 4.15
CA SER A 132 -12.13 0.62 5.18
C SER A 132 -12.81 -0.58 4.54
N ALA A 133 -12.70 -1.72 5.17
CA ALA A 133 -13.35 -2.95 4.73
C ALA A 133 -13.86 -3.71 5.95
N PHE A 134 -15.07 -4.25 5.85
CA PHE A 134 -15.80 -4.86 6.96
C PHE A 134 -16.19 -6.30 6.66
N GLY A 135 -16.24 -7.12 7.70
CA GLY A 135 -16.71 -8.50 7.63
C GLY A 135 -15.86 -9.38 6.72
N LEU A 136 -14.56 -9.15 6.65
CA LEU A 136 -13.63 -9.94 5.86
C LEU A 136 -13.35 -11.27 6.55
N THR A 137 -13.21 -12.34 5.76
CA THR A 137 -12.87 -13.68 6.26
C THR A 137 -11.38 -13.78 6.56
N GLY A 138 -10.98 -14.62 7.53
CA GLY A 138 -9.58 -14.90 7.77
C GLY A 138 -8.85 -15.37 6.48
N GLY A 139 -7.56 -15.11 6.41
CA GLY A 139 -6.72 -15.44 5.27
C GLY A 139 -5.60 -14.45 5.01
N SER A 140 -4.93 -14.61 3.88
CA SER A 140 -3.88 -13.70 3.44
C SER A 140 -4.44 -12.59 2.57
N TYR A 141 -3.94 -11.40 2.79
CA TYR A 141 -4.34 -10.17 2.11
C TYR A 141 -3.13 -9.34 1.70
N ALA A 142 -3.34 -8.43 0.77
CA ALA A 142 -2.36 -7.48 0.31
C ALA A 142 -2.96 -6.08 0.18
N LEU A 143 -2.31 -5.09 0.78
CA LEU A 143 -2.51 -3.69 0.45
C LEU A 143 -1.65 -3.36 -0.76
N LYS A 144 -2.22 -2.72 -1.77
CA LYS A 144 -1.53 -2.29 -2.97
C LYS A 144 -1.58 -0.78 -3.09
N VAL A 145 -0.42 -0.18 -3.31
CA VAL A 145 -0.25 1.26 -3.55
C VAL A 145 0.33 1.44 -4.94
N ASP A 146 -0.41 2.12 -5.79
CA ASP A 146 0.04 2.48 -7.14
C ASP A 146 0.28 3.97 -7.23
N GLY A 147 1.30 4.37 -7.97
CA GLY A 147 1.60 5.79 -8.11
C GLY A 147 2.71 6.09 -9.11
N ARG A 148 3.15 7.33 -9.09
CA ARG A 148 4.24 7.85 -9.91
C ARG A 148 5.13 8.77 -9.11
N VAL A 149 6.44 8.66 -9.30
CA VAL A 149 7.42 9.60 -8.77
C VAL A 149 7.45 10.82 -9.70
N VAL A 150 7.02 11.98 -9.22
CA VAL A 150 6.94 13.21 -10.00
C VAL A 150 7.99 14.25 -9.58
N GLY A 151 8.45 14.15 -8.33
CA GLY A 151 9.50 15.02 -7.80
C GLY A 151 10.89 14.68 -8.34
N SER A 152 11.67 15.68 -8.69
CA SER A 152 13.07 15.51 -9.13
C SER A 152 14.00 15.04 -7.99
N GLY A 153 13.59 15.21 -6.74
CA GLY A 153 14.28 14.73 -5.54
C GLY A 153 13.92 13.31 -5.13
N GLY A 154 12.98 12.67 -5.82
CA GLY A 154 12.34 11.45 -5.35
C GLY A 154 11.12 11.76 -4.50
N GLY A 155 10.77 10.88 -3.55
CA GLY A 155 9.65 11.07 -2.65
C GLY A 155 9.42 9.84 -1.77
N ALA A 156 8.49 9.93 -0.84
CA ALA A 156 8.12 8.81 0.01
C ALA A 156 6.61 8.80 0.27
N PHE A 157 6.09 7.65 0.61
CA PHE A 157 4.76 7.53 1.20
C PHE A 157 4.82 6.65 2.45
N GLY A 158 3.87 6.85 3.33
CA GLY A 158 3.68 6.02 4.51
C GLY A 158 2.22 5.92 4.88
N GLY A 159 1.88 4.86 5.59
CA GLY A 159 0.53 4.61 6.03
C GLY A 159 0.48 3.62 7.19
N ASP A 160 -0.70 3.55 7.79
CA ASP A 160 -0.99 2.67 8.89
C ASP A 160 -2.16 1.78 8.55
N LEU A 161 -2.09 0.52 8.97
CA LEU A 161 -3.14 -0.48 8.88
C LEU A 161 -3.55 -0.90 10.29
N ALA A 162 -4.84 -0.86 10.57
CA ALA A 162 -5.43 -1.43 11.78
C ALA A 162 -6.38 -2.57 11.40
N ILE A 163 -6.24 -3.71 12.07
CA ILE A 163 -7.07 -4.89 11.92
C ILE A 163 -7.76 -5.16 13.26
N ALA A 164 -9.09 -5.20 13.25
CA ALA A 164 -9.89 -5.51 14.40
C ALA A 164 -10.67 -6.82 14.18
N PRO A 165 -10.65 -7.78 15.14
CA PRO A 165 -11.42 -9.01 15.01
C PRO A 165 -12.93 -8.70 15.09
N VAL A 166 -13.71 -9.34 14.24
CA VAL A 166 -15.18 -9.30 14.37
C VAL A 166 -15.59 -10.39 15.34
N PRO A 167 -16.29 -10.05 16.45
CA PRO A 167 -16.79 -11.05 17.38
C PRO A 167 -17.73 -12.03 16.67
N GLU A 168 -17.48 -13.32 16.82
CA GLU A 168 -18.28 -14.36 16.18
C GLU A 168 -19.74 -14.33 16.72
N PRO A 169 -20.75 -14.66 15.90
CA PRO A 169 -22.16 -14.72 16.34
C PRO A 169 -22.37 -15.62 17.55
N GLU A 170 -21.54 -16.65 17.73
CA GLU A 170 -21.57 -17.56 18.87
C GLU A 170 -21.29 -16.84 20.21
N THR A 171 -20.42 -15.84 20.20
CA THR A 171 -20.11 -15.01 21.39
C THR A 171 -21.36 -14.27 21.86
N TYR A 172 -22.14 -13.70 20.95
CA TYR A 172 -23.40 -13.05 21.27
C TYR A 172 -24.46 -14.06 21.72
N GLY A 173 -24.50 -15.23 21.11
CA GLY A 173 -25.35 -16.34 21.49
C GLY A 173 -25.09 -16.80 22.92
N MET A 174 -23.83 -17.00 23.29
CA MET A 174 -23.42 -17.37 24.64
C MET A 174 -23.72 -16.28 25.66
N LEU A 175 -23.52 -15.01 25.33
CA LEU A 175 -23.87 -13.89 26.18
C LEU A 175 -25.39 -13.84 26.46
N LEU A 176 -26.19 -13.97 25.41
CA LEU A 176 -27.66 -13.98 25.52
C LEU A 176 -28.15 -15.22 26.31
N ALA A 177 -27.57 -16.39 26.09
CA ALA A 177 -27.88 -17.60 26.86
C ALA A 177 -27.54 -17.41 28.33
N GLY A 178 -26.36 -16.84 28.64
CA GLY A 178 -25.96 -16.53 30.02
C GLY A 178 -26.91 -15.56 30.72
N LEU A 179 -27.28 -14.46 30.04
CA LEU A 179 -28.25 -13.50 30.54
C LEU A 179 -29.63 -14.12 30.72
N GLY A 180 -30.06 -15.00 29.80
CA GLY A 180 -31.32 -15.77 29.92
C GLY A 180 -31.36 -16.65 31.15
N VAL A 181 -30.30 -17.39 31.45
CA VAL A 181 -30.19 -18.23 32.65
C VAL A 181 -30.23 -17.39 33.93
N VAL A 182 -29.48 -16.28 33.97
CA VAL A 182 -29.50 -15.38 35.15
C VAL A 182 -30.88 -14.77 35.36
N GLY A 183 -31.54 -14.30 34.29
CA GLY A 183 -32.88 -13.75 34.32
C GLY A 183 -33.94 -14.78 34.81
N PHE A 184 -33.82 -16.04 34.34
CA PHE A 184 -34.69 -17.13 34.79
C PHE A 184 -34.50 -17.42 36.29
N LEU A 185 -33.29 -17.51 36.78
CA LEU A 185 -32.97 -17.74 38.18
C LEU A 185 -33.45 -16.59 39.08
N ALA A 186 -33.28 -15.35 38.64
CA ALA A 186 -33.75 -14.16 39.36
C ALA A 186 -35.28 -14.13 39.50
N ARG A 187 -36.00 -14.51 38.43
CA ARG A 187 -37.47 -14.62 38.46
C ARG A 187 -37.93 -15.70 39.43
N ARG A 188 -37.27 -16.85 39.49
CA ARG A 188 -37.62 -17.96 40.40
C ARG A 188 -37.44 -17.58 41.86
N ARG A 189 -36.48 -16.74 42.21
CA ARG A 189 -36.28 -16.26 43.60
C ARG A 189 -37.35 -15.29 44.06
N LYS A 190 -38.06 -14.59 43.15
CA LYS A 190 -39.15 -13.66 43.50
C LYS A 190 -40.48 -14.37 43.78
N THR A 191 -40.65 -15.63 43.37
CA THR A 191 -41.88 -16.42 43.52
C THR A 191 -41.80 -17.42 44.64
N ALA A 192 -40.73 -17.47 45.38
CA ALA A 192 -40.57 -18.22 46.64
C ALA A 192 -40.49 -17.23 47.83
#